data_a7146197ad3e94c3e45b09255cf63405
#
_entry.id   a7146197ad3e94c3e45b09255cf63405
#
_cell.length_a   1.000
_cell.length_b   1.000
_cell.length_c   1.000
_cell.angle_alpha   90.00
_cell.angle_beta   90.00
_cell.angle_gamma   90.00
#
_symmetry.space_group_name_H-M   'P 1'
#
loop_
_entity.id
_entity.type
_entity.pdbx_description
1 polymer ?
#
loop_
_entity_poly.entity_id
_entity_poly.type
_entity_poly.pdbx_seq_one_letter_code
_entity_poly.pdbx_strand_id
1 'polypeptide(L)'
;MMSRRMLLGGLAAATATSAFAYMTGGARTKAVSEARASADLAPRDGRLLVDIREPMEWQQTGVLPGARLHPWRSAEGFAEAFRDEIAKADEILILCRSGNRSSSAARALAALLDREVVDVAGGMIRLAREAEAQVVAPTRRMGCTVC
;
A
#
# COMPACT_ATOMS: atom_id res chain seq x y z
N MET A 1 41.13 64.00 47.08
CA MET A 1 39.67 63.74 46.99
C MET A 1 39.46 62.82 45.81
N MET A 2 39.29 61.60 46.13
CA MET A 2 39.18 60.51 45.08
C MET A 2 37.77 60.11 44.90
N SER A 3 37.28 60.26 43.68
CA SER A 3 35.91 59.85 43.30
C SER A 3 35.93 58.44 42.65
N ARG A 4 35.34 57.48 43.35
CA ARG A 4 35.19 56.10 42.88
C ARG A 4 34.01 56.05 41.98
N ARG A 5 34.19 55.79 40.68
CA ARG A 5 33.16 55.39 39.76
C ARG A 5 33.07 53.89 39.76
N MET A 6 31.94 53.33 40.30
CA MET A 6 31.55 51.92 40.15
C MET A 6 30.96 51.72 38.77
N LEU A 7 31.60 50.85 38.01
CA LEU A 7 31.04 50.31 36.77
C LEU A 7 30.24 49.06 37.12
N LEU A 8 28.93 49.14 36.99
CA LEU A 8 28.04 48.01 37.06
C LEU A 8 28.05 47.28 35.70
N GLY A 9 28.75 46.15 35.65
CA GLY A 9 28.68 45.23 34.49
C GLY A 9 27.37 44.47 34.52
N GLY A 10 26.48 44.74 33.56
CA GLY A 10 25.30 43.97 33.35
C GLY A 10 25.59 42.65 32.61
N LEU A 11 25.37 41.55 33.29
CA LEU A 11 25.42 40.22 32.69
C LEU A 11 24.13 40.01 31.90
N ALA A 12 24.18 40.11 30.59
CA ALA A 12 23.05 39.70 29.72
C ALA A 12 23.04 38.16 29.59
N ALA A 13 22.13 37.53 30.30
CA ALA A 13 21.86 36.11 30.12
C ALA A 13 21.08 35.90 28.81
N ALA A 14 21.75 35.41 27.78
CA ALA A 14 21.12 34.98 26.56
C ALA A 14 20.43 33.62 26.81
N THR A 15 19.12 33.62 26.99
CA THR A 15 18.32 32.40 27.01
C THR A 15 18.14 31.93 25.57
N ALA A 16 18.93 30.92 25.20
CA ALA A 16 18.72 30.19 23.96
C ALA A 16 17.49 29.32 24.12
N THR A 17 16.35 29.80 23.65
CA THR A 17 15.15 29.00 23.44
C THR A 17 15.38 28.07 22.25
N SER A 18 15.79 26.82 22.51
CA SER A 18 15.79 25.76 21.54
C SER A 18 14.36 25.46 21.14
N ALA A 19 13.90 26.03 20.02
CA ALA A 19 12.69 25.62 19.35
C ALA A 19 12.94 24.22 18.78
N PHE A 20 12.55 23.20 19.57
CA PHE A 20 12.45 21.84 19.08
C PHE A 20 11.26 21.80 18.11
N ALA A 21 11.53 22.07 16.82
CA ALA A 21 10.56 21.89 15.77
C ALA A 21 10.22 20.40 15.71
N TYR A 22 9.12 20.03 16.33
CA TYR A 22 8.44 18.76 16.08
C TYR A 22 8.02 18.76 14.61
N MET A 23 8.89 18.24 13.76
CA MET A 23 8.49 17.82 12.41
C MET A 23 7.56 16.61 12.57
N THR A 24 6.29 16.89 12.76
CA THR A 24 5.24 15.92 12.50
C THR A 24 5.18 15.73 10.98
N GLY A 25 6.11 14.96 10.46
CA GLY A 25 5.99 14.37 9.13
C GLY A 25 4.79 13.43 9.20
N GLY A 26 3.60 13.93 8.89
CA GLY A 26 2.46 13.07 8.67
C GLY A 26 2.87 12.04 7.64
N ALA A 27 2.94 10.77 8.04
CA ALA A 27 3.16 9.67 7.13
C ALA A 27 2.08 9.77 6.06
N ARG A 28 2.44 10.26 4.87
CA ARG A 28 1.55 10.21 3.71
C ARG A 28 1.26 8.73 3.52
N THR A 29 0.02 8.35 3.76
CA THR A 29 -0.43 7.01 3.44
C THR A 29 -0.22 6.83 1.95
N LYS A 30 0.73 6.00 1.58
CA LYS A 30 1.06 5.68 0.18
C LYS A 30 0.05 4.68 -0.42
N ALA A 31 -1.12 4.53 0.19
CA ALA A 31 -2.19 3.72 -0.35
C ALA A 31 -3.09 4.60 -1.23
N VAL A 32 -3.25 4.19 -2.48
CA VAL A 32 -4.07 4.87 -3.48
C VAL A 32 -5.22 3.94 -3.87
N SER A 33 -6.43 4.47 -4.01
CA SER A 33 -7.58 3.70 -4.50
C SER A 33 -7.93 4.18 -5.90
N GLU A 34 -7.83 3.30 -6.90
CA GLU A 34 -8.00 3.63 -8.30
C GLU A 34 -9.02 2.73 -9.00
N ALA A 35 -9.95 3.34 -9.73
CA ALA A 35 -10.89 2.63 -10.58
C ALA A 35 -10.24 2.36 -11.96
N ARG A 36 -9.37 1.35 -12.04
CA ARG A 36 -8.73 0.94 -13.29
C ARG A 36 -9.62 0.02 -14.11
N ALA A 37 -9.63 0.17 -15.42
CA ALA A 37 -10.29 -0.77 -16.32
C ALA A 37 -9.57 -2.13 -16.31
N SER A 38 -10.29 -3.21 -16.64
CA SER A 38 -9.70 -4.57 -16.68
C SER A 38 -8.53 -4.66 -17.66
N ALA A 39 -8.59 -3.96 -18.79
CA ALA A 39 -7.50 -3.89 -19.77
C ALA A 39 -6.22 -3.28 -19.18
N ASP A 40 -6.35 -2.29 -18.30
CA ASP A 40 -5.23 -1.64 -17.63
C ASP A 40 -4.59 -2.52 -16.53
N LEU A 41 -5.24 -3.63 -16.20
CA LEU A 41 -4.75 -4.61 -15.21
C LEU A 41 -4.07 -5.82 -15.87
N ALA A 42 -3.94 -5.82 -17.19
CA ALA A 42 -3.26 -6.89 -17.92
C ALA A 42 -1.84 -7.16 -17.38
N PRO A 43 -1.38 -8.42 -17.45
CA PRO A 43 -0.02 -8.76 -17.02
C PRO A 43 1.02 -7.91 -17.75
N ARG A 44 2.00 -7.41 -17.02
CA ARG A 44 3.18 -6.73 -17.55
C ARG A 44 4.37 -6.89 -16.60
N ASP A 45 5.56 -6.72 -17.13
CA ASP A 45 6.77 -6.71 -16.30
C ASP A 45 6.71 -5.59 -15.25
N GLY A 46 7.24 -5.85 -14.08
CA GLY A 46 7.23 -4.91 -12.97
C GLY A 46 5.87 -4.76 -12.26
N ARG A 47 4.82 -5.48 -12.66
CA ARG A 47 3.51 -5.45 -11.99
C ARG A 47 3.28 -6.67 -11.12
N LEU A 48 2.96 -6.44 -9.86
CA LEU A 48 2.43 -7.45 -8.95
C LEU A 48 0.94 -7.16 -8.69
N LEU A 49 0.05 -7.87 -9.38
CA LEU A 49 -1.39 -7.85 -9.12
C LEU A 49 -1.75 -9.06 -8.25
N VAL A 50 -2.32 -8.82 -7.08
CA VAL A 50 -2.73 -9.90 -6.17
C VAL A 50 -4.22 -9.83 -5.87
N ASP A 51 -4.92 -10.91 -6.17
CA ASP A 51 -6.32 -11.11 -5.79
C ASP A 51 -6.37 -11.76 -4.40
N ILE A 52 -6.80 -10.97 -3.42
CA ILE A 52 -6.80 -11.35 -2.00
C ILE A 52 -8.14 -11.96 -1.53
N ARG A 53 -8.99 -12.38 -2.47
CA ARG A 53 -10.26 -13.05 -2.15
C ARG A 53 -10.03 -14.47 -1.60
N GLU A 54 -11.09 -15.11 -1.16
CA GLU A 54 -11.03 -16.51 -0.72
C GLU A 54 -11.08 -17.47 -1.94
N PRO A 55 -10.52 -18.69 -1.82
CA PRO A 55 -10.47 -19.66 -2.91
C PRO A 55 -11.83 -19.96 -3.54
N MET A 56 -12.90 -20.02 -2.74
CA MET A 56 -14.25 -20.22 -3.25
C MET A 56 -14.72 -19.06 -4.15
N GLU A 57 -14.33 -17.81 -3.83
CA GLU A 57 -14.68 -16.65 -4.66
C GLU A 57 -13.97 -16.72 -6.02
N TRP A 58 -12.71 -17.19 -6.06
CA TRP A 58 -11.98 -17.41 -7.31
C TRP A 58 -12.61 -18.47 -8.19
N GLN A 59 -13.02 -19.59 -7.60
CA GLN A 59 -13.68 -20.69 -8.33
C GLN A 59 -15.03 -20.29 -8.89
N GLN A 60 -15.81 -19.50 -8.15
CA GLN A 60 -17.15 -19.08 -8.55
C GLN A 60 -17.17 -18.04 -9.67
N THR A 61 -16.21 -17.13 -9.69
CA THR A 61 -16.29 -15.96 -10.57
C THR A 61 -15.08 -15.79 -11.49
N GLY A 62 -14.11 -16.71 -11.42
CA GLY A 62 -12.84 -16.56 -12.13
C GLY A 62 -11.94 -15.49 -11.50
N VAL A 63 -10.80 -15.27 -12.11
CA VAL A 63 -9.74 -14.36 -11.70
C VAL A 63 -9.20 -13.60 -12.91
N LEU A 64 -8.55 -12.45 -12.69
CA LEU A 64 -7.91 -11.73 -13.79
C LEU A 64 -6.66 -12.50 -14.29
N PRO A 65 -6.39 -12.47 -15.60
CA PRO A 65 -5.16 -13.02 -16.16
C PRO A 65 -3.92 -12.45 -15.48
N GLY A 66 -2.99 -13.31 -15.13
CA GLY A 66 -1.72 -12.91 -14.49
C GLY A 66 -1.81 -12.51 -13.02
N ALA A 67 -3.00 -12.45 -12.42
CA ALA A 67 -3.13 -12.22 -11.00
C ALA A 67 -2.52 -13.35 -10.18
N ARG A 68 -1.80 -13.00 -9.12
CA ARG A 68 -1.41 -13.93 -8.05
C ARG A 68 -2.58 -14.08 -7.09
N LEU A 69 -2.78 -15.26 -6.54
CA LEU A 69 -3.92 -15.60 -5.69
C LEU A 69 -3.42 -15.86 -4.27
N HIS A 70 -3.83 -15.03 -3.33
CA HIS A 70 -3.41 -15.17 -1.94
C HIS A 70 -4.48 -14.61 -1.00
N PRO A 71 -5.20 -15.44 -0.24
CA PRO A 71 -6.22 -14.96 0.67
C PRO A 71 -5.64 -14.00 1.72
N TRP A 72 -6.27 -12.86 1.93
CA TRP A 72 -5.79 -11.88 2.89
C TRP A 72 -5.86 -12.41 4.33
N ARG A 73 -4.74 -12.34 5.03
CA ARG A 73 -4.67 -12.65 6.47
C ARG A 73 -4.01 -11.53 7.26
N SER A 74 -2.82 -11.08 6.84
CA SER A 74 -2.10 -9.95 7.43
C SER A 74 -1.13 -9.32 6.42
N ALA A 75 -0.66 -8.11 6.72
CA ALA A 75 0.34 -7.44 5.87
C ALA A 75 1.69 -8.16 5.93
N GLU A 76 2.08 -8.66 7.09
CA GLU A 76 3.34 -9.38 7.30
C GLU A 76 3.34 -10.72 6.54
N GLY A 77 2.25 -11.48 6.65
CA GLY A 77 2.10 -12.75 5.92
C GLY A 77 2.11 -12.55 4.40
N PHE A 78 1.48 -11.47 3.93
CA PHE A 78 1.53 -11.09 2.52
C PHE A 78 2.96 -10.72 2.09
N ALA A 79 3.63 -9.86 2.84
CA ALA A 79 4.99 -9.42 2.53
C ALA A 79 5.99 -10.58 2.53
N GLU A 80 5.80 -11.57 3.40
CA GLU A 80 6.59 -12.80 3.42
C GLU A 80 6.33 -13.66 2.18
N ALA A 81 5.05 -13.88 1.85
CA ALA A 81 4.64 -14.71 0.71
C ALA A 81 5.11 -14.16 -0.65
N PHE A 82 5.22 -12.83 -0.77
CA PHE A 82 5.57 -12.14 -2.02
C PHE A 82 6.88 -11.36 -1.94
N ARG A 83 7.78 -11.70 -1.04
CA ARG A 83 9.04 -10.98 -0.82
C ARG A 83 9.82 -10.70 -2.09
N ASP A 84 10.03 -11.71 -2.91
CA ASP A 84 10.83 -11.61 -4.13
C ASP A 84 10.09 -10.85 -5.24
N GLU A 85 8.78 -11.03 -5.35
CA GLU A 85 7.95 -10.31 -6.30
C GLU A 85 7.83 -8.81 -5.93
N ILE A 86 7.65 -8.51 -4.65
CA ILE A 86 7.61 -7.14 -4.13
C ILE A 86 8.92 -6.40 -4.40
N ALA A 87 10.06 -7.08 -4.22
CA ALA A 87 11.38 -6.48 -4.46
C ALA A 87 11.61 -6.10 -5.93
N LYS A 88 10.96 -6.80 -6.86
CA LYS A 88 11.07 -6.60 -8.31
C LYS A 88 9.93 -5.76 -8.90
N ALA A 89 8.87 -5.53 -8.13
CA ALA A 89 7.70 -4.83 -8.64
C ALA A 89 7.91 -3.31 -8.65
N ASP A 90 7.57 -2.68 -9.75
CA ASP A 90 7.42 -1.21 -9.85
C ASP A 90 6.05 -0.78 -9.31
N GLU A 91 5.06 -1.66 -9.44
CA GLU A 91 3.67 -1.42 -9.08
C GLU A 91 3.07 -2.61 -8.34
N ILE A 92 2.42 -2.35 -7.21
CA ILE A 92 1.71 -3.36 -6.41
C ILE A 92 0.23 -3.00 -6.39
N LEU A 93 -0.59 -3.92 -6.89
CA LEU A 93 -2.04 -3.77 -7.01
C LEU A 93 -2.74 -4.84 -6.18
N ILE A 94 -3.69 -4.43 -5.34
CA ILE A 94 -4.46 -5.33 -4.50
C ILE A 94 -5.92 -5.33 -4.97
N LEU A 95 -6.43 -6.50 -5.26
CA LEU A 95 -7.79 -6.73 -5.75
C LEU A 95 -8.57 -7.59 -4.78
N CYS A 96 -9.82 -7.23 -4.52
CA CYS A 96 -10.76 -8.10 -3.81
C CYS A 96 -12.13 -8.12 -4.51
N ARG A 97 -13.17 -8.57 -3.80
CA ARG A 97 -14.52 -8.66 -4.38
C ARG A 97 -15.13 -7.28 -4.68
N SER A 98 -15.14 -6.37 -3.70
CA SER A 98 -15.87 -5.09 -3.75
C SER A 98 -15.00 -3.84 -3.50
N GLY A 99 -13.71 -4.01 -3.21
CA GLY A 99 -12.80 -2.93 -2.84
C GLY A 99 -12.62 -2.75 -1.32
N ASN A 100 -13.52 -3.23 -0.47
CA ASN A 100 -13.42 -2.99 0.97
C ASN A 100 -12.20 -3.67 1.63
N ARG A 101 -11.98 -4.96 1.34
CA ARG A 101 -10.81 -5.70 1.85
C ARG A 101 -9.51 -5.15 1.28
N SER A 102 -9.45 -4.91 -0.02
CA SER A 102 -8.26 -4.43 -0.71
C SER A 102 -7.87 -3.01 -0.30
N SER A 103 -8.83 -2.13 -0.05
CA SER A 103 -8.56 -0.79 0.48
C SER A 103 -7.89 -0.84 1.86
N SER A 104 -8.37 -1.71 2.76
CA SER A 104 -7.75 -1.89 4.08
C SER A 104 -6.39 -2.57 3.98
N ALA A 105 -6.26 -3.59 3.13
CA ALA A 105 -5.00 -4.29 2.88
C ALA A 105 -3.94 -3.36 2.28
N ALA A 106 -4.31 -2.55 1.29
CA ALA A 106 -3.39 -1.60 0.65
C ALA A 106 -2.83 -0.59 1.66
N ARG A 107 -3.67 -0.08 2.58
CA ARG A 107 -3.19 0.81 3.65
C ARG A 107 -2.19 0.12 4.59
N ALA A 108 -2.49 -1.10 5.01
CA ALA A 108 -1.61 -1.87 5.89
C ALA A 108 -0.27 -2.18 5.19
N LEU A 109 -0.32 -2.61 3.93
CA LEU A 109 0.87 -2.91 3.13
C LEU A 109 1.70 -1.65 2.82
N ALA A 110 1.05 -0.53 2.47
CA ALA A 110 1.76 0.72 2.21
C ALA A 110 2.52 1.22 3.44
N ALA A 111 1.93 1.05 4.64
CA ALA A 111 2.59 1.39 5.90
C ALA A 111 3.76 0.45 6.21
N LEU A 112 3.59 -0.87 5.99
CA LEU A 112 4.62 -1.87 6.27
C LEU A 112 5.81 -1.76 5.31
N LEU A 113 5.52 -1.57 4.01
CA LEU A 113 6.53 -1.57 2.94
C LEU A 113 7.17 -0.20 2.70
N ASP A 114 6.64 0.87 3.30
CA ASP A 114 6.99 2.27 3.06
C ASP A 114 7.01 2.64 1.56
N ARG A 115 6.05 2.11 0.80
CA ARG A 115 5.89 2.37 -0.65
C ARG A 115 4.43 2.41 -1.06
N GLU A 116 4.18 2.89 -2.28
CA GLU A 116 2.83 2.95 -2.82
C GLU A 116 2.26 1.56 -3.04
N VAL A 117 1.00 1.37 -2.63
CA VAL A 117 0.19 0.19 -2.91
C VAL A 117 -1.19 0.64 -3.37
N VAL A 118 -1.60 0.14 -4.52
CA VAL A 118 -2.85 0.52 -5.18
C VAL A 118 -3.97 -0.47 -4.82
N ASP A 119 -5.07 0.04 -4.30
CA ASP A 119 -6.34 -0.68 -4.21
C ASP A 119 -7.09 -0.55 -5.54
N VAL A 120 -7.47 -1.66 -6.15
CA VAL A 120 -8.34 -1.67 -7.33
C VAL A 120 -9.77 -1.41 -6.89
N ALA A 121 -10.20 -0.15 -6.95
CA ALA A 121 -11.48 0.31 -6.47
C ALA A 121 -12.66 -0.44 -7.10
N GLY A 122 -13.63 -0.81 -6.28
CA GLY A 122 -14.82 -1.57 -6.70
C GLY A 122 -14.58 -3.04 -6.95
N GLY A 123 -13.33 -3.49 -7.00
CA GLY A 123 -12.95 -4.90 -7.07
C GLY A 123 -13.56 -5.67 -8.25
N MET A 124 -13.60 -6.97 -8.12
CA MET A 124 -14.15 -7.88 -9.16
C MET A 124 -15.60 -7.59 -9.52
N ILE A 125 -16.43 -7.10 -8.59
CA ILE A 125 -17.83 -6.76 -8.88
C ILE A 125 -17.91 -5.65 -9.94
N ARG A 126 -17.06 -4.63 -9.84
CA ARG A 126 -17.01 -3.56 -10.83
C ARG A 126 -16.46 -4.08 -12.16
N LEU A 127 -15.32 -4.77 -12.11
CA LEU A 127 -14.64 -5.30 -13.30
C LEU A 127 -15.53 -6.26 -14.10
N ALA A 128 -16.29 -7.13 -13.44
CA ALA A 128 -17.21 -8.07 -14.10
C ALA A 128 -18.36 -7.40 -14.87
N ARG A 129 -18.59 -6.10 -14.66
CA ARG A 129 -19.59 -5.31 -15.43
C ARG A 129 -19.02 -4.66 -16.68
N GLU A 130 -17.72 -4.69 -16.85
CA GLU A 130 -17.06 -4.16 -18.04
C GLU A 130 -17.25 -5.14 -19.20
N ALA A 131 -17.60 -4.64 -20.37
CA ALA A 131 -17.93 -5.48 -21.53
C ALA A 131 -16.74 -6.34 -22.02
N GLU A 132 -15.52 -5.91 -21.75
CA GLU A 132 -14.29 -6.57 -22.19
C GLU A 132 -13.52 -7.24 -21.02
N ALA A 133 -14.16 -7.40 -19.86
CA ALA A 133 -13.51 -8.03 -18.71
C ALA A 133 -13.18 -9.49 -19.03
N GLN A 134 -11.90 -9.78 -19.16
CA GLN A 134 -11.41 -11.14 -19.31
C GLN A 134 -11.19 -11.76 -17.94
N VAL A 135 -11.79 -12.90 -17.70
CA VAL A 135 -11.53 -13.73 -16.52
C VAL A 135 -11.11 -15.12 -16.96
N VAL A 136 -10.23 -15.73 -16.19
CA VAL A 136 -9.74 -17.09 -16.41
C VAL A 136 -10.02 -17.95 -15.18
N ALA A 137 -9.99 -19.27 -15.36
CA ALA A 137 -10.08 -20.18 -14.23
C ALA A 137 -8.85 -20.01 -13.33
N PRO A 138 -9.01 -20.04 -12.00
CA PRO A 138 -7.87 -20.02 -11.08
C PRO A 138 -7.03 -21.30 -11.23
N THR A 139 -5.73 -21.19 -11.07
CA THR A 139 -4.79 -22.32 -11.18
C THR A 139 -3.84 -22.39 -10.01
N ARG A 140 -3.23 -23.55 -9.78
CA ARG A 140 -2.19 -23.73 -8.76
C ARG A 140 -0.97 -22.84 -9.00
N ARG A 141 -0.62 -22.58 -10.26
CA ARG A 141 0.48 -21.68 -10.64
C ARG A 141 0.22 -20.24 -10.20
N MET A 142 -1.02 -19.82 -10.19
CA MET A 142 -1.42 -18.50 -9.71
C MET A 142 -1.43 -18.41 -8.17
N GLY A 143 -1.40 -19.52 -7.46
CA GLY A 143 -1.44 -19.60 -6.00
C GLY A 143 -2.71 -20.24 -5.42
N CYS A 144 -3.61 -20.77 -6.26
CA CYS A 144 -4.80 -21.47 -5.76
C CYS A 144 -4.43 -22.87 -5.28
N THR A 145 -4.45 -23.08 -3.96
CA THR A 145 -4.05 -24.37 -3.36
C THR A 145 -5.12 -25.47 -3.50
N VAL A 146 -6.36 -25.07 -3.72
CA VAL A 146 -7.53 -25.97 -3.78
C VAL A 146 -8.12 -26.09 -5.20
N CYS A 147 -7.50 -25.45 -6.18
CA CYS A 147 -7.83 -25.60 -7.59
C CYS A 147 -6.89 -26.65 -8.25
#